data_94875d4af68a2172c09929111cea8032
#
_entry.id   94875d4af68a2172c09929111cea8032
#
_cell.length_a   1.000
_cell.length_b   1.000
_cell.length_c   1.000
_cell.angle_alpha   90.00
_cell.angle_beta   90.00
_cell.angle_gamma   90.00
#
_symmetry.space_group_name_H-M   'P 1'
#
loop_
_entity.id
_entity.type
_entity.pdbx_description
1 polymer ?
#
loop_
_entity_poly.entity_id
_entity_poly.type
_entity_poly.pdbx_seq_one_letter_code
_entity_poly.pdbx_strand_id
1 'polypeptide(L)'
;PIKDNKGGMNSVHCFATYFLLKNKNLPNIIESGIWKGQSTWLIEMTCPNSSLTSIDPNLHYRQYISNKVRYSALDWEEMYFEDLSNTICFFDDHQNALNRIKYAKKMGYKYLIFEDNYPIGQGDCVSLKQILDGDLNEDKQYLLDTLKVYYEFPPVFKKEYTRWGVPWSNYLTQEP
;
A
#
# COMPACT_ATOMS: atom_id res chain seq x y z
N PRO A 1 5.22 19.59 5.72
CA PRO A 1 5.69 18.56 4.86
C PRO A 1 7.17 18.29 4.87
N ILE A 2 7.52 17.17 4.33
CA ILE A 2 8.83 16.56 4.34
C ILE A 2 9.72 17.26 3.31
N LYS A 3 10.88 17.76 3.73
CA LYS A 3 11.79 18.50 2.85
C LYS A 3 12.63 17.59 1.92
N ASP A 4 12.87 16.36 2.35
CA ASP A 4 13.60 15.36 1.60
C ASP A 4 12.84 14.04 1.65
N ASN A 5 12.25 13.67 0.50
CA ASN A 5 11.46 12.46 0.35
C ASN A 5 12.21 11.36 -0.42
N LYS A 6 13.52 11.37 -0.42
CA LYS A 6 14.30 10.31 -1.04
C LYS A 6 13.93 8.96 -0.41
N GLY A 7 13.41 8.03 -1.22
CA GLY A 7 12.92 6.72 -0.78
C GLY A 7 11.43 6.63 -0.48
N GLY A 8 10.67 7.76 -0.48
CA GLY A 8 9.21 7.71 -0.34
C GLY A 8 8.49 7.53 -1.68
N MET A 9 7.15 7.46 -1.63
CA MET A 9 6.30 7.32 -2.80
C MET A 9 6.62 8.35 -3.89
N ASN A 10 6.60 7.92 -5.13
CA ASN A 10 6.66 8.82 -6.29
C ASN A 10 5.30 9.52 -6.54
N SER A 11 5.25 10.44 -7.50
CA SER A 11 4.04 11.22 -7.81
C SER A 11 2.88 10.37 -8.32
N VAL A 12 3.14 9.28 -9.05
CA VAL A 12 2.10 8.36 -9.54
C VAL A 12 1.47 7.61 -8.36
N HIS A 13 2.29 7.07 -7.47
CA HIS A 13 1.80 6.36 -6.28
C HIS A 13 1.04 7.30 -5.34
N CYS A 14 1.52 8.53 -5.14
CA CYS A 14 0.79 9.55 -4.38
C CYS A 14 -0.58 9.85 -5.01
N PHE A 15 -0.64 9.99 -6.33
CA PHE A 15 -1.90 10.24 -7.03
C PHE A 15 -2.85 9.04 -6.94
N ALA A 16 -2.34 7.82 -7.17
CA ALA A 16 -3.13 6.60 -7.06
C ALA A 16 -3.73 6.43 -5.66
N THR A 17 -2.91 6.62 -4.62
CA THR A 17 -3.33 6.56 -3.22
C THR A 17 -4.41 7.60 -2.93
N TYR A 18 -4.18 8.87 -3.31
CA TYR A 18 -5.18 9.94 -3.19
C TYR A 18 -6.50 9.56 -3.86
N PHE A 19 -6.44 9.12 -5.14
CA PHE A 19 -7.62 8.80 -5.92
C PHE A 19 -8.42 7.65 -5.30
N LEU A 20 -7.76 6.56 -4.92
CA LEU A 20 -8.41 5.39 -4.32
C LEU A 20 -9.06 5.73 -2.98
N LEU A 21 -8.34 6.40 -2.09
CA LEU A 21 -8.84 6.79 -0.77
C LEU A 21 -10.01 7.76 -0.89
N LYS A 22 -9.90 8.76 -1.76
CA LYS A 22 -10.97 9.75 -1.97
C LYS A 22 -12.26 9.14 -2.48
N ASN A 23 -12.15 8.14 -3.38
CA ASN A 23 -13.33 7.47 -3.94
C ASN A 23 -13.92 6.43 -2.99
N LYS A 24 -13.11 5.74 -2.18
CA LYS A 24 -13.62 4.77 -1.21
C LYS A 24 -14.20 5.43 0.02
N ASN A 25 -13.57 6.47 0.54
CA ASN A 25 -14.03 7.29 1.67
C ASN A 25 -14.53 6.44 2.86
N LEU A 26 -13.73 5.47 3.31
CA LEU A 26 -14.07 4.61 4.42
C LEU A 26 -13.71 5.26 5.77
N PRO A 27 -14.42 4.91 6.86
CA PRO A 27 -14.23 5.53 8.17
C PRO A 27 -12.89 5.20 8.83
N ASN A 28 -12.28 4.06 8.50
CA ASN A 28 -11.06 3.61 9.13
C ASN A 28 -9.96 3.33 8.10
N ILE A 29 -8.76 3.77 8.39
CA ILE A 29 -7.56 3.53 7.58
C ILE A 29 -6.44 3.07 8.50
N ILE A 30 -5.77 2.00 8.09
CA ILE A 30 -4.56 1.49 8.72
C ILE A 30 -3.44 1.62 7.70
N GLU A 31 -2.38 2.31 8.06
CA GLU A 31 -1.14 2.42 7.30
C GLU A 31 -0.07 1.56 7.97
N SER A 32 0.57 0.68 7.22
CA SER A 32 1.74 -0.09 7.62
C SER A 32 2.94 0.35 6.77
N GLY A 33 3.97 0.88 7.42
CA GLY A 33 5.10 1.58 6.79
C GLY A 33 4.91 3.08 6.78
N ILE A 34 5.62 3.79 7.67
CA ILE A 34 5.53 5.26 7.83
C ILE A 34 6.74 5.95 7.24
N TRP A 35 7.95 5.40 7.49
CA TRP A 35 9.21 6.06 7.15
C TRP A 35 9.24 7.51 7.67
N LYS A 36 9.30 8.49 6.77
CA LYS A 36 9.29 9.92 7.13
C LYS A 36 7.87 10.50 7.30
N GLY A 37 6.81 9.74 6.93
CA GLY A 37 5.41 10.13 7.08
C GLY A 37 4.81 10.85 5.88
N GLN A 38 5.33 10.65 4.67
CA GLN A 38 4.72 11.21 3.46
C GLN A 38 3.34 10.61 3.17
N SER A 39 3.25 9.29 3.23
CA SER A 39 2.00 8.55 3.08
C SER A 39 1.02 8.93 4.19
N THR A 40 1.46 8.98 5.44
CA THR A 40 0.65 9.43 6.59
C THR A 40 0.04 10.80 6.34
N TRP A 41 0.85 11.78 5.92
CA TRP A 41 0.36 13.13 5.57
C TRP A 41 -0.67 13.10 4.44
N LEU A 42 -0.37 12.36 3.36
CA LEU A 42 -1.26 12.25 2.22
C LEU A 42 -2.62 11.64 2.60
N ILE A 43 -2.60 10.55 3.37
CA ILE A 43 -3.81 9.86 3.84
C ILE A 43 -4.64 10.79 4.73
N GLU A 44 -4.02 11.45 5.71
CA GLU A 44 -4.73 12.37 6.61
C GLU A 44 -5.37 13.54 5.85
N MET A 45 -4.64 14.15 4.89
CA MET A 45 -5.17 15.25 4.08
C MET A 45 -6.28 14.80 3.13
N THR A 46 -6.21 13.57 2.62
CA THR A 46 -7.21 13.03 1.70
C THR A 46 -8.50 12.64 2.42
N CYS A 47 -8.37 12.08 3.62
CA CYS A 47 -9.46 11.52 4.42
C CYS A 47 -9.52 12.15 5.82
N PRO A 48 -9.79 13.48 5.94
CA PRO A 48 -9.70 14.21 7.21
C PRO A 48 -10.71 13.75 8.27
N ASN A 49 -11.74 13.03 7.88
CA ASN A 49 -12.79 12.51 8.76
C ASN A 49 -12.62 11.02 9.10
N SER A 50 -11.63 10.35 8.52
CA SER A 50 -11.35 8.95 8.81
C SER A 50 -10.44 8.83 10.03
N SER A 51 -10.63 7.77 10.81
CA SER A 51 -9.68 7.36 11.85
C SER A 51 -8.44 6.75 11.18
N LEU A 52 -7.27 7.35 11.40
CA LEU A 52 -6.00 6.86 10.84
C LEU A 52 -5.14 6.29 11.95
N THR A 53 -4.73 5.02 11.77
CA THR A 53 -3.67 4.38 12.56
C THR A 53 -2.49 4.09 11.67
N SER A 54 -1.32 4.65 12.01
CA SER A 54 -0.07 4.48 11.26
C SER A 54 0.92 3.66 12.07
N ILE A 55 1.46 2.62 11.45
CA ILE A 55 2.28 1.58 12.08
C ILE A 55 3.67 1.56 11.44
N ASP A 56 4.71 1.58 12.27
CA ASP A 56 6.10 1.41 11.83
C ASP A 56 6.96 1.00 13.02
N PRO A 57 7.81 -0.04 12.92
CA PRO A 57 8.68 -0.44 14.02
C PRO A 57 9.66 0.65 14.44
N ASN A 58 9.95 1.62 13.57
CA ASN A 58 10.91 2.70 13.75
C ASN A 58 10.29 4.09 13.75
N LEU A 59 9.41 4.36 14.70
CA LEU A 59 8.68 5.63 14.80
C LEU A 59 9.56 6.89 14.91
N HIS A 60 10.84 6.79 15.21
CA HIS A 60 11.75 7.92 15.36
C HIS A 60 12.19 8.56 14.03
N TYR A 61 12.02 7.89 12.89
CA TYR A 61 12.34 8.46 11.58
C TYR A 61 11.28 9.45 11.06
N ARG A 62 10.11 9.50 11.70
CA ARG A 62 9.02 10.37 11.28
C ARG A 62 9.41 11.84 11.30
N GLN A 63 9.16 12.53 10.21
CA GLN A 63 9.23 13.99 10.10
C GLN A 63 7.83 14.62 10.13
N TYR A 64 6.82 13.87 9.67
CA TYR A 64 5.43 14.24 9.81
C TYR A 64 4.83 13.61 11.07
N ILE A 65 4.29 14.44 11.95
CA ILE A 65 3.63 14.02 13.19
C ILE A 65 2.32 14.80 13.31
N SER A 66 1.22 14.10 13.50
CA SER A 66 -0.10 14.67 13.72
C SER A 66 -0.73 14.14 15.00
N ASN A 67 -1.45 15.00 15.73
CA ASN A 67 -2.22 14.60 16.90
C ASN A 67 -3.55 13.91 16.55
N LYS A 68 -3.92 13.88 15.27
CA LYS A 68 -5.10 13.16 14.76
C LYS A 68 -4.79 11.71 14.38
N VAL A 69 -3.52 11.36 14.29
CA VAL A 69 -3.06 10.03 13.88
C VAL A 69 -2.66 9.22 15.10
N ARG A 70 -3.17 8.01 15.22
CA ARG A 70 -2.70 7.03 16.19
C ARG A 70 -1.45 6.35 15.64
N TYR A 71 -0.36 6.43 16.37
CA TYR A 71 0.91 5.77 15.99
C TYR A 71 1.17 4.53 16.83
N SER A 72 1.70 3.48 16.21
CA SER A 72 2.07 2.23 16.89
C SER A 72 3.38 1.65 16.32
N ALA A 73 4.19 1.06 17.21
CA ALA A 73 5.35 0.28 16.82
C ALA A 73 5.07 -1.24 16.76
N LEU A 74 3.85 -1.67 17.10
CA LEU A 74 3.41 -3.06 16.95
C LEU A 74 3.10 -3.35 15.49
N ASP A 75 3.33 -4.59 15.05
CA ASP A 75 2.89 -5.01 13.71
C ASP A 75 1.37 -4.97 13.60
N TRP A 76 0.88 -4.80 12.39
CA TRP A 76 -0.54 -4.81 12.07
C TRP A 76 -1.24 -6.09 12.57
N GLU A 77 -0.58 -7.23 12.52
CA GLU A 77 -1.12 -8.52 12.96
C GLU A 77 -1.21 -8.64 14.50
N GLU A 78 -0.50 -7.80 15.23
CA GLU A 78 -0.52 -7.76 16.69
C GLU A 78 -1.56 -6.79 17.24
N MET A 79 -2.22 -6.00 16.38
CA MET A 79 -3.17 -4.99 16.80
C MET A 79 -4.62 -5.46 16.64
N TYR A 80 -5.46 -5.01 17.57
CA TYR A 80 -6.90 -5.20 17.46
C TYR A 80 -7.57 -3.96 16.86
N PHE A 81 -8.45 -4.19 15.88
CA PHE A 81 -9.26 -3.17 15.24
C PHE A 81 -10.72 -3.62 15.21
N GLU A 82 -11.62 -2.64 15.36
CA GLU A 82 -13.05 -2.83 15.14
C GLU A 82 -13.39 -2.56 13.67
N ASP A 83 -14.58 -2.97 13.24
CA ASP A 83 -15.14 -2.68 11.90
C ASP A 83 -14.20 -2.94 10.71
N LEU A 84 -13.60 -4.13 10.67
CA LEU A 84 -12.61 -4.53 9.67
C LEU A 84 -13.15 -4.45 8.24
N SER A 85 -14.47 -4.65 8.07
CA SER A 85 -15.12 -4.63 6.75
C SER A 85 -15.19 -3.22 6.13
N ASN A 86 -15.10 -2.16 6.93
CA ASN A 86 -15.10 -0.76 6.53
C ASN A 86 -13.73 -0.10 6.78
N THR A 87 -12.69 -0.90 6.79
CA THR A 87 -11.31 -0.46 6.97
C THR A 87 -10.51 -0.66 5.68
N ILE A 88 -9.73 0.35 5.28
CA ILE A 88 -8.69 0.23 4.25
C ILE A 88 -7.36 -0.04 4.96
N CYS A 89 -6.64 -1.08 4.51
CA CYS A 89 -5.25 -1.31 4.90
C CYS A 89 -4.34 -0.86 3.75
N PHE A 90 -3.45 0.07 4.03
CA PHE A 90 -2.42 0.56 3.12
C PHE A 90 -1.05 0.00 3.57
N PHE A 91 -0.35 -0.68 2.68
CA PHE A 91 0.93 -1.32 2.93
C PHE A 91 2.03 -0.69 2.07
N ASP A 92 3.02 -0.12 2.73
CA ASP A 92 4.31 0.38 2.22
C ASP A 92 5.38 -0.06 3.24
N ASP A 93 5.36 -1.36 3.58
CA ASP A 93 6.06 -1.91 4.73
C ASP A 93 7.11 -2.97 4.36
N HIS A 94 7.34 -3.17 3.06
CA HIS A 94 8.30 -4.12 2.51
C HIS A 94 8.11 -5.56 3.03
N GLN A 95 6.86 -5.94 3.35
CA GLN A 95 6.52 -7.27 3.80
C GLN A 95 5.94 -8.12 2.67
N ASN A 96 5.84 -9.43 2.90
CA ASN A 96 5.27 -10.37 1.95
C ASN A 96 3.76 -10.11 1.76
N ALA A 97 3.37 -9.60 0.58
CA ALA A 97 1.99 -9.23 0.27
C ALA A 97 1.00 -10.42 0.36
N LEU A 98 1.45 -11.64 0.02
CA LEU A 98 0.61 -12.83 0.15
C LEU A 98 0.26 -13.13 1.60
N ASN A 99 1.23 -13.00 2.52
CA ASN A 99 0.98 -13.19 3.95
C ASN A 99 0.01 -12.13 4.46
N ARG A 100 0.15 -10.87 4.06
CA ARG A 100 -0.79 -9.79 4.38
C ARG A 100 -2.22 -10.11 3.89
N ILE A 101 -2.37 -10.68 2.67
CA ILE A 101 -3.68 -11.12 2.15
C ILE A 101 -4.23 -12.31 2.93
N LYS A 102 -3.41 -13.31 3.24
CA LYS A 102 -3.84 -14.47 4.02
C LYS A 102 -4.39 -14.04 5.38
N TYR A 103 -3.69 -13.14 6.05
CA TYR A 103 -4.15 -12.58 7.33
C TYR A 103 -5.39 -11.71 7.16
N ALA A 104 -5.42 -10.81 6.18
CA ALA A 104 -6.58 -9.95 5.90
C ALA A 104 -7.86 -10.77 5.67
N LYS A 105 -7.77 -11.82 4.85
CA LYS A 105 -8.89 -12.74 4.59
C LYS A 105 -9.36 -13.44 5.87
N LYS A 106 -8.42 -13.95 6.67
CA LYS A 106 -8.73 -14.61 7.97
C LYS A 106 -9.47 -13.67 8.91
N MET A 107 -9.07 -12.41 8.96
CA MET A 107 -9.64 -11.39 9.85
C MET A 107 -10.92 -10.74 9.30
N GLY A 108 -11.16 -10.78 7.99
CA GLY A 108 -12.35 -10.21 7.36
C GLY A 108 -12.15 -8.79 6.78
N TYR A 109 -10.91 -8.34 6.59
CA TYR A 109 -10.63 -7.11 5.83
C TYR A 109 -11.00 -7.29 4.36
N LYS A 110 -11.48 -6.20 3.75
CA LYS A 110 -11.96 -6.23 2.35
C LYS A 110 -11.18 -5.35 1.41
N TYR A 111 -10.53 -4.30 1.90
CA TYR A 111 -9.89 -3.28 1.08
C TYR A 111 -8.42 -3.16 1.46
N LEU A 112 -7.55 -3.53 0.52
CA LEU A 112 -6.10 -3.53 0.70
C LEU A 112 -5.48 -2.72 -0.43
N ILE A 113 -4.48 -1.91 -0.12
CA ILE A 113 -3.65 -1.16 -1.05
C ILE A 113 -2.20 -1.57 -0.77
N PHE A 114 -1.48 -1.99 -1.80
CA PHE A 114 -0.06 -2.31 -1.72
C PHE A 114 0.72 -1.32 -2.58
N GLU A 115 1.59 -0.53 -1.95
CA GLU A 115 2.51 0.35 -2.64
C GLU A 115 3.66 -0.44 -3.26
N ASP A 116 4.18 -1.41 -2.53
CA ASP A 116 5.26 -2.29 -2.92
C ASP A 116 4.81 -3.37 -3.90
N ASN A 117 4.39 -2.98 -5.12
CA ASN A 117 3.91 -3.92 -6.14
C ASN A 117 4.94 -4.11 -7.26
N TYR A 118 6.06 -4.70 -6.93
CA TYR A 118 7.21 -4.91 -7.81
C TYR A 118 6.99 -5.98 -8.87
N PRO A 119 7.50 -5.79 -10.11
CA PRO A 119 7.55 -6.86 -11.11
C PRO A 119 8.57 -7.94 -10.76
N ILE A 120 8.50 -9.08 -11.46
CA ILE A 120 9.41 -10.22 -11.27
C ILE A 120 10.88 -9.77 -11.35
N GLY A 121 11.67 -10.21 -10.37
CA GLY A 121 13.10 -9.92 -10.28
C GLY A 121 13.45 -8.52 -9.76
N GLN A 122 12.48 -7.75 -9.26
CA GLN A 122 12.68 -6.43 -8.67
C GLN A 122 12.11 -6.35 -7.26
N GLY A 123 12.53 -5.31 -6.52
CA GLY A 123 12.07 -5.08 -5.16
C GLY A 123 12.77 -5.95 -4.13
N ASP A 124 12.39 -5.76 -2.88
CA ASP A 124 12.97 -6.37 -1.70
C ASP A 124 11.96 -7.19 -0.87
N CYS A 125 10.73 -7.29 -1.37
CA CYS A 125 9.68 -8.12 -0.79
C CYS A 125 8.89 -8.87 -1.87
N VAL A 126 8.13 -9.88 -1.46
CA VAL A 126 7.22 -10.60 -2.36
C VAL A 126 5.97 -9.76 -2.61
N SER A 127 5.79 -9.32 -3.86
CA SER A 127 4.64 -8.53 -4.29
C SER A 127 3.53 -9.37 -4.94
N LEU A 128 2.33 -8.80 -5.04
CA LEU A 128 1.21 -9.43 -5.76
C LEU A 128 1.51 -9.58 -7.24
N LYS A 129 2.14 -8.58 -7.84
CA LYS A 129 2.53 -8.61 -9.26
C LYS A 129 3.48 -9.76 -9.57
N GLN A 130 4.50 -9.98 -8.73
CA GLN A 130 5.42 -11.11 -8.90
C GLN A 130 4.69 -12.46 -8.89
N ILE A 131 3.70 -12.63 -8.02
CA ILE A 131 2.94 -13.89 -7.94
C ILE A 131 1.98 -14.02 -9.13
N LEU A 132 1.25 -12.96 -9.47
CA LEU A 132 0.25 -12.98 -10.54
C LEU A 132 0.88 -13.10 -11.95
N ASP A 133 2.04 -12.49 -12.17
CA ASP A 133 2.78 -12.56 -13.43
C ASP A 133 3.66 -13.83 -13.54
N GLY A 134 3.90 -14.53 -12.43
CA GLY A 134 4.66 -15.78 -12.37
C GLY A 134 3.91 -16.99 -12.92
N ASP A 135 4.59 -18.14 -12.92
CA ASP A 135 3.99 -19.41 -13.31
C ASP A 135 2.85 -19.82 -12.35
N LEU A 136 1.90 -20.61 -12.86
CA LEU A 136 0.82 -21.14 -12.04
C LEU A 136 1.37 -22.07 -10.96
N ASN A 137 1.15 -21.70 -9.73
CA ASN A 137 1.51 -22.45 -8.53
C ASN A 137 0.43 -22.26 -7.45
N GLU A 138 0.62 -22.87 -6.28
CA GLU A 138 -0.35 -22.80 -5.18
C GLU A 138 -0.61 -21.36 -4.70
N ASP A 139 0.39 -20.51 -4.65
CA ASP A 139 0.25 -19.12 -4.20
C ASP A 139 -0.53 -18.26 -5.20
N LYS A 140 -0.26 -18.41 -6.50
CA LYS A 140 -1.03 -17.75 -7.55
C LYS A 140 -2.48 -18.25 -7.56
N GLN A 141 -2.69 -19.56 -7.47
CA GLN A 141 -4.05 -20.12 -7.40
C GLN A 141 -4.79 -19.58 -6.17
N TYR A 142 -4.13 -19.53 -5.00
CA TYR A 142 -4.73 -18.95 -3.80
C TYR A 142 -5.16 -17.49 -4.00
N LEU A 143 -4.33 -16.67 -4.66
CA LEU A 143 -4.70 -15.28 -4.97
C LEU A 143 -5.90 -15.20 -5.89
N LEU A 144 -5.92 -15.97 -6.98
CA LEU A 144 -7.04 -16.04 -7.94
C LEU A 144 -8.35 -16.44 -7.27
N ASP A 145 -8.32 -17.37 -6.32
CA ASP A 145 -9.50 -17.82 -5.57
C ASP A 145 -9.94 -16.82 -4.48
N THR A 146 -9.02 -15.98 -4.01
CA THR A 146 -9.27 -15.08 -2.88
C THR A 146 -9.66 -13.68 -3.33
N LEU A 147 -8.99 -13.14 -4.34
CA LEU A 147 -9.20 -11.77 -4.79
C LEU A 147 -10.48 -11.71 -5.65
N LYS A 148 -11.42 -10.87 -5.23
CA LYS A 148 -12.61 -10.57 -6.03
C LYS A 148 -12.34 -9.53 -7.10
N VAL A 149 -11.48 -8.58 -6.79
CA VAL A 149 -11.04 -7.52 -7.68
C VAL A 149 -9.57 -7.26 -7.38
N TYR A 150 -8.75 -7.29 -8.41
CA TYR A 150 -7.39 -6.79 -8.41
C TYR A 150 -7.28 -5.69 -9.45
N TYR A 151 -6.70 -4.58 -9.06
CA TYR A 151 -6.49 -3.46 -9.96
C TYR A 151 -5.09 -2.91 -9.76
N GLU A 152 -4.32 -2.85 -10.83
CA GLU A 152 -3.03 -2.19 -10.87
C GLU A 152 -3.22 -0.78 -11.45
N PHE A 153 -2.81 0.24 -10.69
CA PHE A 153 -3.02 1.61 -11.12
C PHE A 153 -2.05 1.97 -12.25
N PRO A 154 -2.55 2.37 -13.44
CA PRO A 154 -1.68 2.71 -14.55
C PRO A 154 -0.90 4.00 -14.27
N PRO A 155 0.29 4.18 -14.88
CA PRO A 155 1.01 5.43 -14.80
C PRO A 155 0.18 6.58 -15.37
N VAL A 156 0.08 7.65 -14.59
CA VAL A 156 -0.76 8.83 -14.93
C VAL A 156 -0.01 9.82 -15.82
N PHE A 157 1.32 9.78 -15.81
CA PHE A 157 2.18 10.73 -16.53
C PHE A 157 2.94 10.06 -17.66
N LYS A 158 2.95 10.69 -18.85
CA LYS A 158 3.50 10.11 -20.10
C LYS A 158 5.01 9.85 -20.12
N LYS A 159 5.79 10.26 -19.14
CA LYS A 159 7.26 10.12 -19.12
C LYS A 159 7.79 9.90 -17.71
N GLU A 160 7.17 9.02 -16.96
CA GLU A 160 7.73 8.68 -15.65
C GLU A 160 8.68 7.50 -15.73
N TYR A 161 9.64 7.58 -14.84
CA TYR A 161 10.62 6.54 -14.61
C TYR A 161 10.39 6.00 -13.22
N THR A 162 10.58 4.70 -13.07
CA THR A 162 10.68 4.09 -11.73
C THR A 162 11.84 4.74 -10.97
N ARG A 163 11.91 4.56 -9.66
CA ARG A 163 13.06 4.97 -8.85
C ARG A 163 14.40 4.36 -9.32
N TRP A 164 14.36 3.35 -10.15
CA TRP A 164 15.55 2.72 -10.79
C TRP A 164 15.86 3.26 -12.20
N GLY A 165 15.20 4.31 -12.63
CA GLY A 165 15.44 4.92 -13.94
C GLY A 165 14.86 4.16 -15.14
N VAL A 166 13.98 3.19 -14.91
CA VAL A 166 13.31 2.42 -15.97
C VAL A 166 11.99 3.10 -16.34
N PRO A 167 11.72 3.38 -17.64
CA PRO A 167 10.44 3.95 -18.05
C PRO A 167 9.25 3.06 -17.65
N TRP A 168 8.21 3.63 -17.09
CA TRP A 168 6.97 2.91 -16.75
C TRP A 168 6.32 2.25 -17.97
N SER A 169 6.48 2.84 -19.16
CA SER A 169 6.02 2.27 -20.42
C SER A 169 6.50 0.82 -20.68
N ASN A 170 7.63 0.43 -20.08
CA ASN A 170 8.16 -0.92 -20.24
C ASN A 170 7.38 -1.97 -19.43
N TYR A 171 6.51 -1.55 -18.51
CA TYR A 171 5.67 -2.42 -17.67
C TYR A 171 4.21 -2.47 -18.15
N LEU A 172 3.84 -1.66 -19.15
CA LEU A 172 2.47 -1.53 -19.64
C LEU A 172 2.13 -2.47 -20.81
N THR A 173 2.91 -3.48 -21.08
CA THR A 173 2.76 -4.33 -22.27
C THR A 173 1.71 -5.41 -22.15
N GLN A 174 0.80 -5.34 -21.20
CA GLN A 174 -0.38 -6.21 -21.20
C GLN A 174 -1.63 -5.32 -21.29
N GLU A 175 -2.15 -5.19 -22.49
CA GLU A 175 -3.56 -4.81 -22.65
C GLU A 175 -4.45 -5.90 -22.03
N PRO A 176 -5.58 -5.53 -21.40
CA PRO A 176 -6.49 -6.48 -20.80
C PRO A 176 -7.13 -7.42 -21.81
#